data_911f82aa39eed853227478e30d716724
#
_entry.id   911f82aa39eed853227478e30d716724
#
_cell.length_a   1.000
_cell.length_b   1.000
_cell.length_c   1.000
_cell.angle_alpha   90.00
_cell.angle_beta   90.00
_cell.angle_gamma   90.00
#
_symmetry.space_group_name_H-M   'P 1'
#
loop_
_entity.id
_entity.type
_entity.pdbx_description
1 polymer ?
#
loop_
_entity_poly.entity_id
_entity_poly.type
_entity_poly.pdbx_seq_one_letter_code
_entity_poly.pdbx_strand_id
1 'polypeptide(L)'
;ALKLEAEMGMERKQEGVESAWRMFELRAYRGDAGHAMVGLSVAQAETALAPQRLFVERVRRGKAIIEATPETVLQADDILAVIGLNEALLKILATHVEEVYDRELLDISLATQDIEVTSDAVSGQTVAELRDQAAAVRGVFLKNIKRGSEQLPVTPGTVIRRGDLLTVHGLEPAVNRVAAIAGNIARPKQNTDFVGFCLAIF
;
A
#
# COMPACT_ATOMS: atom_id res chain seq x y z
N ALA A 1 -8.21 23.88 31.34
CA ALA A 1 -7.99 22.43 31.31
C ALA A 1 -9.01 21.75 30.38
N LEU A 2 -10.31 21.90 30.62
CA LEU A 2 -11.39 21.25 29.83
C LEU A 2 -11.37 21.57 28.31
N LYS A 3 -10.90 22.75 27.90
CA LYS A 3 -10.85 23.15 26.50
C LYS A 3 -9.70 22.46 25.75
N LEU A 4 -8.57 22.27 26.42
CA LEU A 4 -7.39 21.57 25.88
C LEU A 4 -7.64 20.08 25.69
N GLU A 5 -8.35 19.46 26.63
CA GLU A 5 -8.73 18.03 26.54
C GLU A 5 -9.74 17.78 25.42
N ALA A 6 -10.64 18.72 25.15
CA ALA A 6 -11.58 18.64 24.04
C ALA A 6 -10.87 18.79 22.68
N GLU A 7 -9.89 19.68 22.54
CA GLU A 7 -9.08 19.87 21.34
C GLU A 7 -8.20 18.63 21.07
N MET A 8 -7.51 18.09 22.09
CA MET A 8 -6.72 16.86 21.98
C MET A 8 -7.60 15.62 21.68
N GLY A 9 -8.84 15.61 22.16
CA GLY A 9 -9.79 14.54 21.85
C GLY A 9 -10.32 14.62 20.42
N MET A 10 -10.50 15.83 19.87
CA MET A 10 -10.89 16.05 18.47
C MET A 10 -9.75 15.74 17.51
N GLU A 11 -8.50 16.14 17.82
CA GLU A 11 -7.32 15.78 17.01
C GLU A 11 -7.11 14.27 16.95
N ARG A 12 -7.17 13.57 18.08
CA ARG A 12 -7.08 12.09 18.09
C ARG A 12 -8.20 11.39 17.32
N LYS A 13 -9.41 11.96 17.35
CA LYS A 13 -10.55 11.44 16.60
C LYS A 13 -10.42 11.70 15.09
N GLN A 14 -9.83 12.86 14.72
CA GLN A 14 -9.52 13.19 13.33
C GLN A 14 -8.39 12.31 12.78
N GLU A 15 -7.30 12.12 13.52
CA GLU A 15 -6.22 11.20 13.15
C GLU A 15 -6.72 9.74 13.00
N GLY A 16 -7.61 9.29 13.87
CA GLY A 16 -8.22 7.96 13.79
C GLY A 16 -9.13 7.80 12.56
N VAL A 17 -9.89 8.82 12.21
CA VAL A 17 -10.76 8.83 11.03
C VAL A 17 -9.93 8.93 9.75
N GLU A 18 -8.93 9.84 9.68
CA GLU A 18 -8.04 9.93 8.52
C GLU A 18 -7.21 8.65 8.32
N SER A 19 -6.80 7.98 9.40
CA SER A 19 -6.11 6.69 9.34
C SER A 19 -7.01 5.58 8.79
N ALA A 20 -8.29 5.54 9.16
CA ALA A 20 -9.26 4.55 8.67
C ALA A 20 -9.54 4.69 7.16
N TRP A 21 -9.57 5.92 6.64
CA TRP A 21 -9.80 6.20 5.21
C TRP A 21 -8.57 5.93 4.33
N ARG A 22 -7.38 5.88 4.91
CA ARG A 22 -6.11 5.58 4.20
C ARG A 22 -5.69 4.12 4.31
N MET A 23 -6.60 3.23 4.70
CA MET A 23 -6.30 1.79 4.73
C MET A 23 -6.25 1.25 3.30
N PHE A 24 -5.19 0.50 3.03
CA PHE A 24 -5.08 -0.28 1.80
C PHE A 24 -5.80 -1.59 2.00
N GLU A 25 -6.60 -1.96 1.03
CA GLU A 25 -7.39 -3.18 1.05
C GLU A 25 -7.23 -3.95 -0.25
N LEU A 26 -7.44 -5.24 -0.17
CA LEU A 26 -7.56 -6.15 -1.28
C LEU A 26 -9.02 -6.58 -1.38
N ARG A 27 -9.64 -6.32 -2.53
CA ARG A 27 -11.04 -6.67 -2.79
C ARG A 27 -11.20 -7.35 -4.13
N ALA A 28 -12.26 -8.16 -4.27
CA ALA A 28 -12.57 -8.80 -5.53
C ALA A 28 -13.79 -8.16 -6.19
N TYR A 29 -13.66 -7.90 -7.50
CA TYR A 29 -14.69 -7.28 -8.32
C TYR A 29 -14.96 -8.10 -9.56
N ARG A 30 -16.25 -8.25 -9.90
CA ARG A 30 -16.69 -8.86 -11.16
C ARG A 30 -17.09 -7.75 -12.13
N GLY A 31 -16.48 -7.75 -13.31
CA GLY A 31 -16.93 -6.94 -14.46
C GLY A 31 -17.93 -7.74 -15.30
N ASP A 32 -19.02 -7.11 -15.73
CA ASP A 32 -19.91 -7.70 -16.72
C ASP A 32 -19.31 -7.60 -18.14
N ALA A 33 -19.96 -8.26 -19.12
CA ALA A 33 -19.51 -8.26 -20.52
C ALA A 33 -19.54 -6.86 -21.19
N GLY A 34 -20.27 -5.90 -20.63
CA GLY A 34 -20.35 -4.52 -21.10
C GLY A 34 -19.36 -3.57 -20.39
N HIS A 35 -18.55 -4.09 -19.46
CA HIS A 35 -17.65 -3.26 -18.70
C HIS A 35 -16.52 -2.69 -19.58
N ALA A 36 -16.24 -1.40 -19.42
CA ALA A 36 -15.26 -0.67 -20.25
C ALA A 36 -13.82 -1.21 -20.19
N MET A 37 -13.51 -2.09 -19.24
CA MET A 37 -12.18 -2.70 -19.09
C MET A 37 -12.01 -4.02 -19.85
N VAL A 38 -13.10 -4.60 -20.37
CA VAL A 38 -13.03 -5.84 -21.17
C VAL A 38 -12.23 -5.58 -22.45
N GLY A 39 -11.24 -6.42 -22.71
CA GLY A 39 -10.32 -6.30 -23.83
C GLY A 39 -9.10 -5.41 -23.58
N LEU A 40 -9.06 -4.67 -22.47
CA LEU A 40 -7.85 -3.94 -22.07
C LEU A 40 -6.83 -4.87 -21.43
N SER A 41 -5.55 -4.55 -21.56
CA SER A 41 -4.53 -5.14 -20.68
C SER A 41 -4.64 -4.57 -19.27
N VAL A 42 -4.13 -5.30 -18.27
CA VAL A 42 -4.07 -4.82 -16.89
C VAL A 42 -3.39 -3.45 -16.81
N ALA A 43 -2.27 -3.24 -17.50
CA ALA A 43 -1.59 -1.95 -17.55
C ALA A 43 -2.49 -0.82 -18.09
N GLN A 44 -3.27 -1.09 -19.14
CA GLN A 44 -4.20 -0.12 -19.72
C GLN A 44 -5.36 0.17 -18.75
N ALA A 45 -5.91 -0.86 -18.10
CA ALA A 45 -6.97 -0.71 -17.11
C ALA A 45 -6.50 0.09 -15.88
N GLU A 46 -5.33 -0.21 -15.35
CA GLU A 46 -4.71 0.53 -14.23
C GLU A 46 -4.45 2.00 -14.61
N THR A 47 -4.01 2.25 -15.85
CA THR A 47 -3.81 3.62 -16.36
C THR A 47 -5.11 4.38 -16.50
N ALA A 48 -6.18 3.72 -16.96
CA ALA A 48 -7.50 4.33 -17.09
C ALA A 48 -8.11 4.71 -15.73
N LEU A 49 -7.67 4.05 -14.66
CA LEU A 49 -8.07 4.35 -13.27
C LEU A 49 -7.19 5.40 -12.60
N ALA A 50 -6.17 5.95 -13.29
CA ALA A 50 -5.34 7.01 -12.72
C ALA A 50 -6.19 8.27 -12.40
N PRO A 51 -5.87 9.04 -11.35
CA PRO A 51 -4.70 8.93 -10.48
C PRO A 51 -4.85 7.96 -9.29
N GLN A 52 -6.00 7.24 -9.20
CA GLN A 52 -6.22 6.24 -8.16
C GLN A 52 -5.24 5.08 -8.39
N ARG A 53 -4.32 4.89 -7.48
CA ARG A 53 -3.36 3.78 -7.56
C ARG A 53 -4.07 2.48 -7.18
N LEU A 54 -4.68 1.84 -8.16
CA LEU A 54 -5.35 0.57 -8.06
C LEU A 54 -4.60 -0.44 -8.92
N PHE A 55 -4.29 -1.60 -8.37
CA PHE A 55 -3.50 -2.63 -9.03
C PHE A 55 -4.27 -3.94 -9.05
N VAL A 56 -4.36 -4.56 -10.22
CA VAL A 56 -4.96 -5.88 -10.39
C VAL A 56 -3.87 -6.92 -10.13
N GLU A 57 -4.00 -7.69 -9.07
CA GLU A 57 -2.99 -8.66 -8.64
C GLU A 57 -3.27 -10.06 -9.13
N ARG A 58 -4.55 -10.46 -9.17
CA ARG A 58 -5.00 -11.75 -9.67
C ARG A 58 -6.28 -11.61 -10.46
N VAL A 59 -6.47 -12.56 -11.37
CA VAL A 59 -7.68 -12.69 -12.17
C VAL A 59 -8.20 -14.12 -12.02
N ARG A 60 -9.46 -14.26 -11.63
CA ARG A 60 -10.17 -15.54 -11.74
C ARG A 60 -10.90 -15.56 -13.07
N ARG A 61 -10.54 -16.53 -13.91
CA ARG A 61 -11.17 -16.80 -15.20
C ARG A 61 -11.76 -18.21 -15.18
N GLY A 62 -13.06 -18.29 -15.02
CA GLY A 62 -13.73 -19.55 -14.76
C GLY A 62 -13.24 -20.20 -13.48
N LYS A 63 -12.58 -21.37 -13.58
CA LYS A 63 -12.01 -22.08 -12.43
C LYS A 63 -10.53 -21.77 -12.17
N ALA A 64 -9.86 -21.07 -13.08
CA ALA A 64 -8.44 -20.77 -12.97
C ALA A 64 -8.19 -19.44 -12.26
N ILE A 65 -7.16 -19.41 -11.40
CA ILE A 65 -6.60 -18.18 -10.85
C ILE A 65 -5.29 -17.89 -11.59
N ILE A 66 -5.17 -16.69 -12.12
CA ILE A 66 -4.05 -16.21 -12.91
C ILE A 66 -3.40 -15.06 -12.16
N GLU A 67 -2.09 -15.12 -11.92
CA GLU A 67 -1.33 -13.97 -11.43
C GLU A 67 -1.32 -12.91 -12.54
N ALA A 68 -1.80 -11.71 -12.23
CA ALA A 68 -1.93 -10.66 -13.22
C ALA A 68 -0.57 -10.04 -13.55
N THR A 69 -0.24 -10.02 -14.84
CA THR A 69 0.88 -9.25 -15.37
C THR A 69 0.37 -8.00 -16.09
N PRO A 70 1.20 -6.97 -16.34
CA PRO A 70 0.80 -5.78 -17.09
C PRO A 70 0.15 -6.10 -18.45
N GLU A 71 0.54 -7.23 -19.08
CA GLU A 71 0.10 -7.70 -20.39
C GLU A 71 -1.15 -8.57 -20.33
N THR A 72 -1.58 -9.00 -19.15
CA THR A 72 -2.79 -9.82 -19.00
C THR A 72 -3.99 -9.07 -19.52
N VAL A 73 -4.66 -9.63 -20.53
CA VAL A 73 -5.87 -9.05 -21.12
C VAL A 73 -7.09 -9.48 -20.33
N LEU A 74 -7.89 -8.52 -19.90
CA LEU A 74 -9.13 -8.73 -19.14
C LEU A 74 -10.25 -9.20 -20.09
N GLN A 75 -11.02 -10.19 -19.62
CA GLN A 75 -12.12 -10.79 -20.37
C GLN A 75 -13.45 -10.57 -19.64
N ALA A 76 -14.54 -10.77 -20.34
CA ALA A 76 -15.87 -10.79 -19.75
C ALA A 76 -15.95 -11.88 -18.66
N ASP A 77 -16.67 -11.59 -17.59
CA ASP A 77 -16.88 -12.47 -16.43
C ASP A 77 -15.61 -12.77 -15.59
N ASP A 78 -14.48 -12.14 -15.90
CA ASP A 78 -13.31 -12.20 -15.03
C ASP A 78 -13.66 -11.59 -13.65
N ILE A 79 -13.16 -12.24 -12.58
CA ILE A 79 -13.17 -11.64 -11.23
C ILE A 79 -11.75 -11.17 -10.94
N LEU A 80 -11.62 -9.90 -10.61
CA LEU A 80 -10.34 -9.22 -10.42
C LEU A 80 -10.07 -9.02 -8.93
N ALA A 81 -8.95 -9.51 -8.41
CA ALA A 81 -8.43 -9.11 -7.11
C ALA A 81 -7.68 -7.79 -7.27
N VAL A 82 -8.20 -6.73 -6.70
CA VAL A 82 -7.67 -5.37 -6.82
C VAL A 82 -7.19 -4.88 -5.46
N ILE A 83 -5.95 -4.40 -5.40
CA ILE A 83 -5.39 -3.75 -4.22
C ILE A 83 -5.35 -2.23 -4.42
N GLY A 84 -5.70 -1.48 -3.40
CA GLY A 84 -5.62 -0.02 -3.42
C GLY A 84 -6.08 0.63 -2.12
N LEU A 85 -6.13 1.96 -2.13
CA LEU A 85 -6.74 2.71 -1.03
C LEU A 85 -8.24 2.42 -0.97
N ASN A 86 -8.77 2.21 0.24
CA ASN A 86 -10.19 1.93 0.44
C ASN A 86 -11.10 2.97 -0.26
N GLU A 87 -10.78 4.26 -0.14
CA GLU A 87 -11.53 5.33 -0.82
C GLU A 87 -11.57 5.15 -2.35
N ALA A 88 -10.45 4.71 -2.95
CA ALA A 88 -10.37 4.48 -4.39
C ALA A 88 -11.17 3.23 -4.80
N LEU A 89 -11.10 2.16 -4.00
CA LEU A 89 -11.87 0.93 -4.21
C LEU A 89 -13.37 1.18 -4.13
N LEU A 90 -13.82 2.01 -3.18
CA LEU A 90 -15.23 2.39 -3.08
C LEU A 90 -15.72 3.20 -4.29
N LYS A 91 -14.84 3.98 -4.93
CA LYS A 91 -15.19 4.70 -6.17
C LYS A 91 -15.42 3.77 -7.36
N ILE A 92 -14.75 2.61 -7.40
CA ILE A 92 -15.01 1.59 -8.44
C ILE A 92 -16.44 1.07 -8.33
N LEU A 93 -16.94 0.83 -7.11
CA LEU A 93 -18.32 0.35 -6.89
C LEU A 93 -19.38 1.28 -7.51
N ALA A 94 -19.07 2.57 -7.65
CA ALA A 94 -19.96 3.52 -8.33
C ALA A 94 -19.99 3.34 -9.86
N THR A 95 -19.15 2.48 -10.45
CA THR A 95 -18.98 2.30 -11.90
C THR A 95 -19.53 0.98 -12.45
N HIS A 96 -20.60 0.47 -11.86
CA HIS A 96 -21.29 -0.76 -12.33
C HIS A 96 -20.46 -2.05 -12.27
N VAL A 97 -19.60 -2.20 -11.28
CA VAL A 97 -18.95 -3.46 -10.94
C VAL A 97 -19.55 -4.02 -9.65
N GLU A 98 -19.64 -5.34 -9.56
CA GLU A 98 -20.11 -6.05 -8.38
C GLU A 98 -18.92 -6.44 -7.51
N GLU A 99 -18.92 -6.05 -6.24
CA GLU A 99 -17.97 -6.61 -5.27
C GLU A 99 -18.40 -8.03 -4.93
N VAL A 100 -17.47 -8.97 -5.01
CA VAL A 100 -17.72 -10.38 -4.75
C VAL A 100 -16.74 -10.90 -3.70
N TYR A 101 -17.18 -11.85 -2.89
CA TYR A 101 -16.28 -12.53 -1.95
C TYR A 101 -15.72 -13.81 -2.57
N ASP A 102 -14.45 -13.80 -2.90
CA ASP A 102 -13.73 -14.96 -3.43
C ASP A 102 -12.50 -15.24 -2.56
N ARG A 103 -12.65 -16.19 -1.63
CA ARG A 103 -11.61 -16.49 -0.65
C ARG A 103 -10.29 -16.92 -1.27
N GLU A 104 -10.34 -17.81 -2.28
CA GLU A 104 -9.11 -18.32 -2.92
C GLU A 104 -8.40 -17.24 -3.72
N LEU A 105 -9.16 -16.40 -4.42
CA LEU A 105 -8.62 -15.28 -5.19
C LEU A 105 -7.96 -14.24 -4.29
N LEU A 106 -8.55 -14.01 -3.10
CA LEU A 106 -8.08 -13.03 -2.11
C LEU A 106 -7.03 -13.60 -1.13
N ASP A 107 -6.68 -14.90 -1.25
CA ASP A 107 -5.63 -15.53 -0.43
C ASP A 107 -4.24 -15.11 -0.93
N ILE A 108 -3.89 -13.85 -0.67
CA ILE A 108 -2.64 -13.21 -1.06
C ILE A 108 -1.94 -12.69 0.19
N SER A 109 -0.64 -13.01 0.33
CA SER A 109 0.17 -12.51 1.43
C SER A 109 0.46 -11.02 1.29
N LEU A 110 -0.13 -10.22 2.19
CA LEU A 110 0.17 -8.81 2.34
C LEU A 110 1.22 -8.62 3.43
N ALA A 111 2.14 -7.70 3.23
CA ALA A 111 3.17 -7.34 4.19
C ALA A 111 3.16 -5.84 4.48
N THR A 112 3.47 -5.51 5.72
CA THR A 112 3.86 -4.14 6.12
C THR A 112 5.27 -4.22 6.66
N GLN A 113 6.18 -3.44 6.07
CA GLN A 113 7.60 -3.46 6.41
C GLN A 113 8.10 -2.05 6.66
N ASP A 114 8.96 -1.92 7.65
CA ASP A 114 9.75 -0.72 7.85
C ASP A 114 11.11 -0.91 7.17
N ILE A 115 11.44 -0.01 6.23
CA ILE A 115 12.65 -0.06 5.43
C ILE A 115 13.49 1.16 5.75
N GLU A 116 14.71 0.95 6.26
CA GLU A 116 15.70 2.01 6.42
C GLU A 116 16.37 2.31 5.09
N VAL A 117 16.30 3.55 4.65
CA VAL A 117 16.90 4.00 3.39
C VAL A 117 18.43 4.03 3.52
N THR A 118 19.09 3.15 2.82
CA THR A 118 20.56 3.07 2.75
C THR A 118 21.08 3.22 1.32
N SER A 119 20.21 3.14 0.34
CA SER A 119 20.53 3.21 -1.09
C SER A 119 20.59 4.65 -1.60
N ASP A 120 21.62 4.96 -2.37
CA ASP A 120 21.75 6.24 -3.07
C ASP A 120 20.75 6.37 -4.24
N ALA A 121 20.22 5.24 -4.73
CA ALA A 121 19.21 5.25 -5.78
C ALA A 121 17.86 5.83 -5.31
N VAL A 122 17.61 5.84 -3.99
CA VAL A 122 16.36 6.35 -3.39
C VAL A 122 16.60 7.66 -2.65
N SER A 123 17.80 7.82 -2.06
CA SER A 123 18.16 9.03 -1.32
C SER A 123 18.27 10.24 -2.24
N GLY A 124 17.61 11.34 -1.85
CA GLY A 124 17.56 12.58 -2.62
C GLY A 124 16.38 12.69 -3.58
N GLN A 125 15.66 11.59 -3.83
CA GLN A 125 14.46 11.61 -4.67
C GLN A 125 13.23 12.03 -3.86
N THR A 126 12.27 12.62 -4.55
CA THR A 126 10.93 12.91 -4.01
C THR A 126 10.03 11.68 -4.06
N VAL A 127 8.99 11.66 -3.24
CA VAL A 127 7.95 10.60 -3.28
C VAL A 127 7.32 10.52 -4.68
N ALA A 128 7.17 11.64 -5.39
CA ALA A 128 6.64 11.65 -6.76
C ALA A 128 7.59 10.92 -7.73
N GLU A 129 8.87 11.24 -7.70
CA GLU A 129 9.89 10.60 -8.57
C GLU A 129 9.98 9.09 -8.32
N LEU A 130 9.96 8.67 -7.04
CA LEU A 130 9.93 7.25 -6.70
C LEU A 130 8.65 6.56 -7.17
N ARG A 131 7.51 7.22 -7.05
CA ARG A 131 6.22 6.71 -7.54
C ARG A 131 6.22 6.52 -9.05
N ASP A 132 6.86 7.42 -9.79
CA ASP A 132 6.89 7.40 -11.25
C ASP A 132 7.83 6.32 -11.81
N GLN A 133 8.67 5.70 -10.96
CA GLN A 133 9.42 4.46 -11.27
C GLN A 133 8.50 3.22 -11.20
N ALA A 134 7.41 3.26 -11.94
CA ALA A 134 6.19 2.46 -11.80
C ALA A 134 6.41 0.93 -11.65
N ALA A 135 7.34 0.33 -12.41
CA ALA A 135 7.53 -1.12 -12.41
C ALA A 135 8.10 -1.65 -11.07
N ALA A 136 8.99 -0.87 -10.43
CA ALA A 136 9.64 -1.29 -9.18
C ALA A 136 8.71 -1.19 -7.96
N VAL A 137 7.79 -0.20 -7.99
CA VAL A 137 6.90 0.12 -6.85
C VAL A 137 5.44 -0.26 -7.07
N ARG A 138 5.14 -1.02 -8.15
CA ARG A 138 3.78 -1.52 -8.43
C ARG A 138 3.28 -2.37 -7.26
N GLY A 139 2.07 -2.10 -6.81
CA GLY A 139 1.44 -2.82 -5.70
C GLY A 139 2.02 -2.48 -4.32
N VAL A 140 2.92 -1.48 -4.22
CA VAL A 140 3.47 -1.02 -2.94
C VAL A 140 3.02 0.40 -2.64
N PHE A 141 2.62 0.62 -1.40
CA PHE A 141 2.11 1.87 -0.89
C PHE A 141 2.96 2.37 0.27
N LEU A 142 3.41 3.61 0.18
CA LEU A 142 4.14 4.28 1.25
C LEU A 142 3.11 4.82 2.26
N LYS A 143 3.14 4.27 3.48
CA LYS A 143 2.22 4.60 4.56
C LYS A 143 2.77 5.72 5.45
N ASN A 144 4.08 5.68 5.74
CA ASN A 144 4.71 6.58 6.68
C ASN A 144 6.18 6.83 6.32
N ILE A 145 6.69 8.01 6.69
CA ILE A 145 8.10 8.38 6.60
C ILE A 145 8.53 8.90 7.96
N LYS A 146 9.57 8.31 8.54
CA LYS A 146 10.17 8.76 9.78
C LYS A 146 11.61 9.17 9.57
N ARG A 147 11.98 10.37 10.05
CA ARG A 147 13.37 10.87 10.06
C ARG A 147 13.81 11.09 11.49
N GLY A 148 14.63 10.19 12.02
CA GLY A 148 14.91 10.14 13.45
C GLY A 148 13.63 9.89 14.26
N SER A 149 13.25 10.86 15.10
CA SER A 149 12.00 10.81 15.89
C SER A 149 10.81 11.53 15.23
N GLU A 150 11.05 12.27 14.15
CA GLU A 150 10.05 13.09 13.47
C GLU A 150 9.29 12.28 12.41
N GLN A 151 7.97 12.41 12.40
CA GLN A 151 7.13 11.87 11.32
C GLN A 151 6.95 12.94 10.24
N LEU A 152 7.34 12.61 9.01
CA LEU A 152 7.22 13.49 7.86
C LEU A 152 5.90 13.24 7.12
N PRO A 153 5.32 14.28 6.50
CA PRO A 153 4.14 14.12 5.68
C PRO A 153 4.47 13.31 4.42
N VAL A 154 3.61 12.37 4.06
CA VAL A 154 3.71 11.60 2.80
C VAL A 154 3.03 12.41 1.69
N THR A 155 3.77 13.35 1.11
CA THR A 155 3.31 14.19 0.00
C THR A 155 4.21 13.97 -1.23
N PRO A 156 3.74 14.29 -2.45
CA PRO A 156 4.54 14.14 -3.67
C PRO A 156 5.90 14.82 -3.61
N GLY A 157 5.98 16.00 -2.96
CA GLY A 157 7.21 16.80 -2.84
C GLY A 157 8.13 16.40 -1.68
N THR A 158 7.75 15.45 -0.84
CA THR A 158 8.60 15.02 0.28
C THR A 158 9.83 14.33 -0.24
N VAL A 159 11.01 14.87 0.10
CA VAL A 159 12.32 14.32 -0.29
C VAL A 159 12.74 13.24 0.70
N ILE A 160 13.00 12.04 0.19
CA ILE A 160 13.53 10.91 0.96
C ILE A 160 15.05 11.09 1.15
N ARG A 161 15.54 10.77 2.32
CA ARG A 161 16.97 10.87 2.65
C ARG A 161 17.49 9.56 3.23
N ARG A 162 18.79 9.36 3.12
CA ARG A 162 19.49 8.26 3.80
C ARG A 162 19.21 8.32 5.29
N GLY A 163 18.88 7.16 5.89
CA GLY A 163 18.50 7.02 7.30
C GLY A 163 17.01 7.27 7.58
N ASP A 164 16.21 7.67 6.58
CA ASP A 164 14.76 7.70 6.74
C ASP A 164 14.22 6.27 6.89
N LEU A 165 13.22 6.11 7.74
CA LEU A 165 12.48 4.87 7.90
C LEU A 165 11.15 4.97 7.15
N LEU A 166 11.01 4.15 6.11
CA LEU A 166 9.81 4.10 5.27
C LEU A 166 8.94 2.93 5.70
N THR A 167 7.73 3.19 6.19
CA THR A 167 6.74 2.14 6.38
C THR A 167 5.99 1.92 5.07
N VAL A 168 6.18 0.77 4.45
CA VAL A 168 5.54 0.39 3.20
C VAL A 168 4.57 -0.77 3.40
N HIS A 169 3.50 -0.80 2.61
CA HIS A 169 2.49 -1.85 2.62
C HIS A 169 2.21 -2.31 1.20
N GLY A 170 1.97 -3.60 1.02
CA GLY A 170 1.65 -4.18 -0.29
C GLY A 170 1.79 -5.68 -0.29
N LEU A 171 1.82 -6.26 -1.48
CA LEU A 171 2.12 -7.69 -1.64
C LEU A 171 3.53 -7.99 -1.14
N GLU A 172 3.67 -9.07 -0.38
CA GLU A 172 4.95 -9.46 0.19
C GLU A 172 6.10 -9.52 -0.84
N PRO A 173 5.96 -10.13 -2.04
CA PRO A 173 7.02 -10.11 -3.05
C PRO A 173 7.35 -8.70 -3.55
N ALA A 174 6.36 -7.82 -3.66
CA ALA A 174 6.56 -6.44 -4.10
C ALA A 174 7.27 -5.60 -3.03
N VAL A 175 6.87 -5.75 -1.78
CA VAL A 175 7.52 -5.10 -0.62
C VAL A 175 8.98 -5.54 -0.50
N ASN A 176 9.27 -6.83 -0.67
CA ASN A 176 10.64 -7.36 -0.65
C ASN A 176 11.50 -6.79 -1.80
N ARG A 177 10.93 -6.61 -3.01
CA ARG A 177 11.66 -5.94 -4.12
C ARG A 177 11.98 -4.49 -3.78
N VAL A 178 11.02 -3.74 -3.22
CA VAL A 178 11.25 -2.34 -2.80
C VAL A 178 12.30 -2.28 -1.70
N ALA A 179 12.29 -3.19 -0.73
CA ALA A 179 13.31 -3.26 0.30
C ALA A 179 14.71 -3.49 -0.30
N ALA A 180 14.85 -4.39 -1.26
CA ALA A 180 16.14 -4.65 -1.92
C ALA A 180 16.69 -3.42 -2.68
N ILE A 181 15.80 -2.55 -3.17
CA ILE A 181 16.19 -1.31 -3.88
C ILE A 181 16.49 -0.17 -2.90
N ALA A 182 15.65 0.00 -1.87
CA ALA A 182 15.68 1.14 -0.98
C ALA A 182 16.71 1.02 0.15
N GLY A 183 16.91 -0.22 0.67
CA GLY A 183 17.84 -0.42 1.77
C GLY A 183 17.58 -1.67 2.58
N ASN A 184 17.64 -1.55 3.90
CA ASN A 184 17.52 -2.69 4.81
C ASN A 184 16.13 -2.71 5.47
N ILE A 185 15.56 -3.91 5.58
CA ILE A 185 14.37 -4.11 6.41
C ILE A 185 14.79 -3.83 7.86
N ALA A 186 14.17 -2.81 8.45
CA ALA A 186 14.41 -2.46 9.83
C ALA A 186 13.85 -3.57 10.73
N ARG A 187 14.71 -4.20 11.50
CA ARG A 187 14.25 -5.09 12.57
C ARG A 187 13.58 -4.26 13.65
N PRO A 188 12.43 -4.67 14.21
CA PRO A 188 11.87 -3.99 15.34
C PRO A 188 12.96 -3.88 16.40
N LYS A 189 13.29 -2.64 16.82
CA LYS A 189 14.17 -2.44 17.97
C LYS A 189 13.49 -3.16 19.13
N GLN A 190 14.04 -4.30 19.56
CA GLN A 190 13.73 -4.81 20.88
C GLN A 190 14.14 -3.70 21.83
N ASN A 191 13.18 -3.01 22.41
CA ASN A 191 13.43 -2.20 23.60
C ASN A 191 13.95 -3.18 24.64
N THR A 192 15.28 -3.24 24.79
CA THR A 192 15.89 -3.89 25.92
C THR A 192 15.49 -3.03 27.10
N ASP A 193 14.56 -3.54 27.88
CA ASP A 193 14.15 -2.93 29.14
C ASP A 193 15.36 -2.94 30.07
N PHE A 194 16.15 -1.86 30.03
CA PHE A 194 17.31 -1.66 30.91
C PHE A 194 16.92 -1.63 32.39
N VAL A 195 15.61 -1.49 32.69
CA VAL A 195 15.11 -1.51 34.08
C VAL A 195 15.22 -2.90 34.71
N GLY A 196 15.16 -3.99 33.93
CA GLY A 196 15.31 -5.36 34.42
C GLY A 196 16.75 -5.75 34.78
N PHE A 197 17.77 -5.04 34.26
CA PHE A 197 19.16 -5.42 34.43
C PHE A 197 19.79 -4.87 35.75
N CYS A 198 19.20 -3.82 36.32
CA CYS A 198 19.72 -3.23 37.57
C CYS A 198 19.24 -3.91 38.84
N LEU A 199 18.31 -4.87 38.80
CA LEU A 199 17.77 -5.56 39.99
C LEU A 199 18.44 -6.92 40.29
N ALA A 200 19.42 -7.34 39.47
CA ALA A 200 20.11 -8.63 39.63
C ALA A 200 21.48 -8.53 40.35
N ILE A 201 21.83 -7.38 40.93
CA ILE A 201 23.10 -7.17 41.62
C ILE A 201 22.84 -6.61 43.06
N PHE A 202 22.04 -7.34 43.83
CA PHE A 202 22.04 -7.23 45.30
C PHE A 202 21.67 -8.57 45.88
#